data_25991b60dc565011589d5043eedea7cb
#
_entry.id   25991b60dc565011589d5043eedea7cb
#
_cell.length_a   1.000
_cell.length_b   1.000
_cell.length_c   1.000
_cell.angle_alpha   90.00
_cell.angle_beta   90.00
_cell.angle_gamma   90.00
#
_symmetry.space_group_name_H-M   'P 1'
#
loop_
_entity.id
_entity.type
_entity.pdbx_description
1 polymer ?
#
loop_
_entity_poly.entity_id
_entity_poly.type
_entity_poly.pdbx_seq_one_letter_code
_entity_poly.pdbx_strand_id
1 'polypeptide(L)'
;LIENDYGAMHDQLIGFCEEDSLAAVFAVHPEVRWLWENRNMFHGPIGINGINLILHVTFESIVENQIIQGDPPEAGQAVERLINSGLHPHTARGSVANLLVPHILPVISEKKPFDKDAYARRLNLLNAEIDMPGRNQPCPCGSGKKFKKCCLPVADSLKAPKNAGTLILGAGHYAYYDYLFTLEPDALLIQLENSAHIAKYLEEKECLEGAEIYLQENVNRAERDFLKNALHDFQHFCLRHPRYAARGVEITEKLLELDGDEEEKKTLLCDKADFLHTAMGLQKAMEEYQDLIEKYPGDNFIRYRKALLLDDIGRLDEAVDILSSIVESGDEEEDKIISWAKDLLESISEE
;
A
#
# COMPACT_ATOMS: atom_id res chain seq x y z
N LEU A 1 -23.30 8.65 -14.77
CA LEU A 1 -22.93 10.02 -15.24
C LEU A 1 -21.55 10.49 -14.71
N ILE A 2 -20.95 9.80 -13.74
CA ILE A 2 -19.65 10.19 -13.13
C ILE A 2 -18.47 9.45 -13.78
N GLU A 3 -18.67 8.26 -14.34
CA GLU A 3 -17.55 7.45 -14.87
C GLU A 3 -17.00 7.96 -16.22
N ASN A 4 -17.82 8.51 -17.09
CA ASN A 4 -17.35 8.99 -18.41
C ASN A 4 -16.66 10.39 -18.36
N ASP A 5 -16.97 11.22 -17.36
CA ASP A 5 -16.33 12.53 -17.18
C ASP A 5 -14.97 12.44 -16.45
N TYR A 6 -14.75 11.34 -15.72
CA TYR A 6 -13.56 11.17 -14.91
C TYR A 6 -12.27 11.02 -15.75
N GLY A 7 -12.33 10.25 -16.85
CA GLY A 7 -11.19 10.06 -17.74
C GLY A 7 -10.71 11.35 -18.39
N ALA A 8 -11.64 12.13 -18.95
CA ALA A 8 -11.31 13.41 -19.60
C ALA A 8 -10.78 14.46 -18.61
N MET A 9 -11.30 14.47 -17.39
CA MET A 9 -10.82 15.34 -16.30
C MET A 9 -9.42 14.94 -15.85
N HIS A 10 -9.18 13.66 -15.72
CA HIS A 10 -7.90 13.08 -15.34
C HIS A 10 -6.80 13.42 -16.34
N ASP A 11 -7.05 13.23 -17.66
CA ASP A 11 -6.08 13.52 -18.71
C ASP A 11 -5.72 15.02 -18.77
N GLN A 12 -6.70 15.90 -18.53
CA GLN A 12 -6.44 17.35 -18.48
C GLN A 12 -5.56 17.73 -17.28
N LEU A 13 -5.79 17.11 -16.10
CA LEU A 13 -4.97 17.37 -14.91
C LEU A 13 -3.54 16.89 -15.08
N ILE A 14 -3.34 15.70 -15.65
CA ILE A 14 -2.01 15.16 -15.94
C ILE A 14 -1.21 16.09 -16.87
N GLY A 15 -1.87 16.77 -17.78
CA GLY A 15 -1.24 17.75 -18.66
C GLY A 15 -0.60 18.96 -17.96
N PHE A 16 -0.86 19.17 -16.66
CA PHE A 16 -0.19 20.18 -15.83
C PHE A 16 1.04 19.68 -15.09
N CYS A 17 1.36 18.37 -15.18
CA CYS A 17 2.52 17.79 -14.52
C CYS A 17 3.75 17.97 -15.40
N GLU A 18 4.79 18.56 -14.86
CA GLU A 18 6.09 18.74 -15.51
C GLU A 18 7.11 17.72 -14.98
N GLU A 19 8.14 17.42 -15.75
CA GLU A 19 9.13 16.39 -15.40
C GLU A 19 9.85 16.69 -14.08
N ASP A 20 10.27 17.95 -13.88
CA ASP A 20 10.98 18.37 -12.66
C ASP A 20 10.09 18.25 -11.41
N SER A 21 8.81 18.60 -11.53
CA SER A 21 7.86 18.51 -10.42
C SER A 21 7.50 17.06 -10.10
N LEU A 22 7.35 16.21 -11.12
CA LEU A 22 7.16 14.78 -10.92
C LEU A 22 8.37 14.13 -10.26
N ALA A 23 9.59 14.52 -10.65
CA ALA A 23 10.81 14.05 -10.02
C ALA A 23 10.85 14.42 -8.52
N ALA A 24 10.42 15.64 -8.16
CA ALA A 24 10.31 16.06 -6.76
C ALA A 24 9.27 15.23 -5.97
N VAL A 25 8.12 14.97 -6.56
CA VAL A 25 7.08 14.10 -5.95
C VAL A 25 7.61 12.68 -5.76
N PHE A 26 8.24 12.07 -6.77
CA PHE A 26 8.77 10.71 -6.67
C PHE A 26 10.00 10.58 -5.76
N ALA A 27 10.68 11.67 -5.44
CA ALA A 27 11.72 11.67 -4.41
C ALA A 27 11.14 11.45 -3.01
N VAL A 28 9.89 11.90 -2.77
CA VAL A 28 9.16 11.70 -1.50
C VAL A 28 8.30 10.44 -1.54
N HIS A 29 7.74 10.11 -2.69
CA HIS A 29 6.83 8.99 -2.94
C HIS A 29 7.34 8.05 -4.04
N PRO A 30 8.51 7.42 -3.87
CA PRO A 30 9.05 6.52 -4.90
C PRO A 30 8.13 5.31 -5.15
N GLU A 31 7.32 4.93 -4.15
CA GLU A 31 6.39 3.81 -4.20
C GLU A 31 5.25 4.02 -5.21
N VAL A 32 4.85 5.24 -5.54
CA VAL A 32 3.77 5.49 -6.52
C VAL A 32 4.28 5.66 -7.95
N ARG A 33 5.60 5.71 -8.16
CA ARG A 33 6.20 6.01 -9.46
C ARG A 33 5.78 5.01 -10.55
N TRP A 34 5.90 3.72 -10.26
CA TRP A 34 5.53 2.68 -11.23
C TRP A 34 4.05 2.76 -11.61
N LEU A 35 3.13 2.99 -10.64
CA LEU A 35 1.70 3.18 -10.91
C LEU A 35 1.44 4.39 -11.81
N TRP A 36 2.15 5.48 -11.58
CA TRP A 36 2.05 6.66 -12.43
C TRP A 36 2.51 6.39 -13.85
N GLU A 37 3.67 5.76 -14.02
CA GLU A 37 4.24 5.41 -15.32
C GLU A 37 3.35 4.42 -16.10
N ASN A 38 2.69 3.50 -15.41
CA ASN A 38 1.83 2.47 -15.98
C ASN A 38 0.32 2.75 -15.82
N ARG A 39 -0.08 3.97 -15.47
CA ARG A 39 -1.48 4.33 -15.19
C ARG A 39 -2.47 3.99 -16.31
N ASN A 40 -2.01 3.96 -17.55
CA ASN A 40 -2.82 3.61 -18.72
C ASN A 40 -3.22 2.12 -18.80
N MET A 41 -2.60 1.27 -17.97
CA MET A 41 -2.99 -0.15 -17.87
C MET A 41 -4.30 -0.32 -17.06
N PHE A 42 -4.73 0.71 -16.32
CA PHE A 42 -5.86 0.65 -15.41
C PHE A 42 -7.06 1.39 -15.98
N HIS A 43 -8.22 0.73 -15.99
CA HIS A 43 -9.49 1.35 -16.36
C HIS A 43 -10.16 1.93 -15.12
N GLY A 44 -9.99 3.23 -14.90
CA GLY A 44 -10.59 3.95 -13.77
C GLY A 44 -9.60 4.38 -12.68
N PRO A 45 -10.09 4.93 -11.57
CA PRO A 45 -9.25 5.47 -10.52
C PRO A 45 -8.49 4.36 -9.80
N ILE A 46 -7.18 4.56 -9.61
CA ILE A 46 -6.33 3.70 -8.77
C ILE A 46 -6.51 4.18 -7.32
N GLY A 47 -7.46 3.56 -6.64
CA GLY A 47 -7.84 3.93 -5.27
C GLY A 47 -7.32 2.93 -4.25
N ILE A 48 -6.43 3.36 -3.37
CA ILE A 48 -5.94 2.59 -2.24
C ILE A 48 -6.35 3.31 -0.97
N ASN A 49 -7.08 2.60 -0.11
CA ASN A 49 -7.56 3.16 1.16
C ASN A 49 -8.37 4.47 1.00
N GLY A 50 -9.12 4.61 -0.09
CA GLY A 50 -9.93 5.81 -0.37
C GLY A 50 -9.16 6.97 -1.02
N ILE A 51 -7.85 6.81 -1.28
CA ILE A 51 -7.03 7.80 -1.97
C ILE A 51 -6.88 7.40 -3.43
N ASN A 52 -7.14 8.32 -4.33
CA ASN A 52 -6.77 8.18 -5.72
C ASN A 52 -5.29 8.59 -5.90
N LEU A 53 -4.41 7.60 -6.05
CA LEU A 53 -2.97 7.82 -6.09
C LEU A 53 -2.54 8.68 -7.29
N ILE A 54 -3.21 8.58 -8.42
CA ILE A 54 -2.87 9.38 -9.59
C ILE A 54 -3.26 10.85 -9.39
N LEU A 55 -4.42 11.12 -8.80
CA LEU A 55 -4.80 12.49 -8.43
C LEU A 55 -3.88 13.07 -7.36
N HIS A 56 -3.45 12.26 -6.40
CA HIS A 56 -2.49 12.67 -5.39
C HIS A 56 -1.19 13.18 -6.03
N VAL A 57 -0.52 12.34 -6.83
CA VAL A 57 0.69 12.71 -7.57
C VAL A 57 0.46 13.95 -8.43
N THR A 58 -0.69 14.03 -9.11
CA THR A 58 -1.03 15.16 -9.97
C THR A 58 -1.11 16.48 -9.19
N PHE A 59 -1.84 16.52 -8.08
CA PHE A 59 -1.98 17.75 -7.29
C PHE A 59 -0.68 18.16 -6.61
N GLU A 60 0.11 17.21 -6.11
CA GLU A 60 1.44 17.50 -5.57
C GLU A 60 2.38 18.03 -6.65
N SER A 61 2.38 17.42 -7.84
CA SER A 61 3.18 17.91 -8.98
C SER A 61 2.80 19.33 -9.37
N ILE A 62 1.50 19.68 -9.40
CA ILE A 62 1.07 21.06 -9.68
C ILE A 62 1.58 22.03 -8.61
N VAL A 63 1.56 21.63 -7.34
CA VAL A 63 2.09 22.47 -6.25
C VAL A 63 3.60 22.62 -6.35
N GLU A 64 4.35 21.55 -6.65
CA GLU A 64 5.79 21.64 -6.89
C GLU A 64 6.11 22.55 -8.09
N ASN A 65 5.35 22.50 -9.18
CA ASN A 65 5.49 23.42 -10.29
C ASN A 65 5.32 24.89 -9.84
N GLN A 66 4.29 25.18 -9.04
CA GLN A 66 4.08 26.53 -8.51
C GLN A 66 5.25 27.00 -7.65
N ILE A 67 5.84 26.10 -6.86
CA ILE A 67 7.01 26.42 -6.02
C ILE A 67 8.24 26.65 -6.89
N ILE A 68 8.53 25.76 -7.83
CA ILE A 68 9.70 25.82 -8.71
C ILE A 68 9.65 27.10 -9.60
N GLN A 69 8.48 27.39 -10.17
CA GLN A 69 8.29 28.52 -11.05
C GLN A 69 8.06 29.85 -10.30
N GLY A 70 7.75 29.78 -9.00
CA GLY A 70 7.36 30.94 -8.20
C GLY A 70 6.04 31.56 -8.67
N ASP A 71 5.12 30.78 -9.23
CA ASP A 71 3.86 31.28 -9.79
C ASP A 71 2.64 30.41 -9.40
N PRO A 72 1.77 30.88 -8.49
CA PRO A 72 1.89 32.16 -7.77
C PRO A 72 2.92 32.06 -6.62
N PRO A 73 3.65 33.13 -6.30
CA PRO A 73 4.66 33.14 -5.25
C PRO A 73 4.09 32.80 -3.86
N GLU A 74 2.80 33.05 -3.66
CA GLU A 74 2.09 32.73 -2.42
C GLU A 74 2.04 31.21 -2.13
N ALA A 75 2.20 30.34 -3.13
CA ALA A 75 2.23 28.90 -2.93
C ALA A 75 3.48 28.48 -2.12
N GLY A 76 4.67 28.89 -2.55
CA GLY A 76 5.91 28.65 -1.82
C GLY A 76 5.92 29.32 -0.44
N GLN A 77 5.45 30.59 -0.36
CA GLN A 77 5.33 31.31 0.90
C GLN A 77 4.38 30.63 1.89
N ALA A 78 3.28 30.03 1.41
CA ALA A 78 2.36 29.29 2.26
C ALA A 78 3.02 28.01 2.81
N VAL A 79 3.73 27.27 1.98
CA VAL A 79 4.48 26.08 2.40
C VAL A 79 5.52 26.44 3.46
N GLU A 80 6.36 27.46 3.22
CA GLU A 80 7.35 27.93 4.20
C GLU A 80 6.71 28.35 5.53
N ARG A 81 5.62 29.11 5.48
CA ARG A 81 4.90 29.56 6.68
C ARG A 81 4.36 28.39 7.49
N LEU A 82 3.82 27.38 6.83
CA LEU A 82 3.30 26.18 7.48
C LEU A 82 4.44 25.35 8.12
N ILE A 83 5.56 25.18 7.42
CA ILE A 83 6.75 24.49 7.96
C ILE A 83 7.28 25.25 9.19
N ASN A 84 7.39 26.58 9.10
CA ASN A 84 7.83 27.41 10.22
C ASN A 84 6.87 27.38 11.41
N SER A 85 5.60 27.03 11.20
CA SER A 85 4.62 26.79 12.28
C SER A 85 4.69 25.39 12.89
N GLY A 86 5.62 24.53 12.42
CA GLY A 86 5.88 23.18 12.95
C GLY A 86 5.21 22.05 12.16
N LEU A 87 4.64 22.33 10.98
CA LEU A 87 4.12 21.25 10.14
C LEU A 87 5.26 20.56 9.40
N HIS A 88 5.11 19.25 9.21
CA HIS A 88 6.01 18.49 8.35
C HIS A 88 5.97 19.01 6.90
N PRO A 89 7.08 19.05 6.15
CA PRO A 89 7.13 19.59 4.78
C PRO A 89 6.12 18.96 3.82
N HIS A 90 5.88 17.65 3.91
CA HIS A 90 4.86 16.96 3.13
C HIS A 90 3.44 17.45 3.48
N THR A 91 3.10 17.55 4.77
CA THR A 91 1.81 18.06 5.25
C THR A 91 1.57 19.50 4.79
N ALA A 92 2.60 20.33 4.79
CA ALA A 92 2.52 21.70 4.31
C ALA A 92 2.19 21.76 2.81
N ARG A 93 2.84 20.95 1.98
CA ARG A 93 2.55 20.83 0.54
C ARG A 93 1.15 20.30 0.28
N GLY A 94 0.78 19.22 0.95
CA GLY A 94 -0.57 18.64 0.86
C GLY A 94 -1.67 19.62 1.27
N SER A 95 -1.40 20.55 2.23
CA SER A 95 -2.35 21.61 2.59
C SER A 95 -2.57 22.60 1.45
N VAL A 96 -1.51 22.96 0.72
CA VAL A 96 -1.60 23.80 -0.49
C VAL A 96 -2.32 23.04 -1.61
N ALA A 97 -2.02 21.78 -1.81
CA ALA A 97 -2.70 20.90 -2.78
C ALA A 97 -4.21 20.80 -2.49
N ASN A 98 -4.59 20.60 -1.22
CA ASN A 98 -5.98 20.57 -0.80
C ASN A 98 -6.72 21.89 -1.06
N LEU A 99 -6.05 23.03 -0.84
CA LEU A 99 -6.61 24.33 -1.16
C LEU A 99 -6.74 24.56 -2.69
N LEU A 100 -5.89 23.97 -3.50
CA LEU A 100 -5.92 24.08 -4.96
C LEU A 100 -7.14 23.36 -5.56
N VAL A 101 -7.57 22.22 -5.00
CA VAL A 101 -8.68 21.39 -5.53
C VAL A 101 -9.92 22.22 -5.86
N PRO A 102 -10.55 23.00 -4.95
CA PRO A 102 -11.77 23.74 -5.24
C PRO A 102 -11.56 24.90 -6.24
N HIS A 103 -10.33 25.23 -6.58
CA HIS A 103 -10.01 26.23 -7.62
C HIS A 103 -9.85 25.59 -9.00
N ILE A 104 -9.30 24.37 -9.07
CA ILE A 104 -9.08 23.67 -10.34
C ILE A 104 -10.35 22.97 -10.82
N LEU A 105 -11.17 22.39 -9.95
CA LEU A 105 -12.36 21.67 -10.35
C LEU A 105 -13.30 22.49 -11.26
N PRO A 106 -13.64 23.77 -10.98
CA PRO A 106 -14.45 24.57 -11.88
C PRO A 106 -13.80 24.88 -13.24
N VAL A 107 -12.46 24.90 -13.30
CA VAL A 107 -11.74 25.09 -14.57
C VAL A 107 -11.96 23.89 -15.48
N ILE A 108 -11.91 22.70 -14.92
CA ILE A 108 -12.04 21.46 -15.69
C ILE A 108 -13.50 21.14 -15.99
N SER A 109 -14.37 21.12 -14.97
CA SER A 109 -15.76 20.69 -15.12
C SER A 109 -16.67 21.74 -15.78
N GLU A 110 -16.42 23.03 -15.53
CA GLU A 110 -17.28 24.13 -15.99
C GLU A 110 -16.58 25.00 -17.05
N LYS A 111 -15.34 24.69 -17.43
CA LYS A 111 -14.49 25.47 -18.34
C LYS A 111 -14.35 26.96 -17.93
N LYS A 112 -14.42 27.24 -16.63
CA LYS A 112 -14.20 28.56 -16.08
C LYS A 112 -12.71 28.89 -16.07
N PRO A 113 -12.33 30.16 -16.26
CA PRO A 113 -10.92 30.57 -16.11
C PRO A 113 -10.48 30.36 -14.66
N PHE A 114 -9.20 30.00 -14.47
CA PHE A 114 -8.59 29.92 -13.15
C PHE A 114 -8.53 31.31 -12.51
N ASP A 115 -9.14 31.47 -11.34
CA ASP A 115 -9.12 32.73 -10.58
C ASP A 115 -7.85 32.78 -9.70
N LYS A 116 -6.73 33.16 -10.34
CA LYS A 116 -5.40 33.26 -9.71
C LYS A 116 -5.41 34.21 -8.50
N ASP A 117 -6.12 35.32 -8.60
CA ASP A 117 -6.19 36.30 -7.50
C ASP A 117 -6.95 35.77 -6.29
N ALA A 118 -8.04 35.03 -6.52
CA ALA A 118 -8.77 34.37 -5.42
C ALA A 118 -7.94 33.25 -4.77
N TYR A 119 -7.21 32.51 -5.56
CA TYR A 119 -6.31 31.47 -5.07
C TYR A 119 -5.15 32.06 -4.24
N ALA A 120 -4.43 33.04 -4.76
CA ALA A 120 -3.36 33.74 -4.05
C ALA A 120 -3.84 34.37 -2.71
N ARG A 121 -5.01 35.03 -2.71
CA ARG A 121 -5.60 35.57 -1.47
C ARG A 121 -5.91 34.47 -0.46
N ARG A 122 -6.31 33.27 -0.90
CA ARG A 122 -6.61 32.14 0.00
C ARG A 122 -5.35 31.45 0.50
N LEU A 123 -4.31 31.36 -0.34
CA LEU A 123 -2.99 30.89 0.09
C LEU A 123 -2.43 31.76 1.23
N ASN A 124 -2.61 33.08 1.16
CA ASN A 124 -2.22 33.98 2.24
C ASN A 124 -3.00 33.77 3.55
N LEU A 125 -4.21 33.19 3.49
CA LEU A 125 -5.00 32.83 4.67
C LEU A 125 -4.70 31.43 5.20
N LEU A 126 -4.14 30.56 4.38
CA LEU A 126 -3.90 29.15 4.75
C LEU A 126 -2.99 29.08 5.98
N ASN A 127 -3.52 28.56 7.09
CA ASN A 127 -2.81 28.43 8.35
C ASN A 127 -3.41 27.29 9.19
N ALA A 128 -2.63 26.77 10.14
CA ALA A 128 -3.09 25.81 11.13
C ALA A 128 -4.11 26.41 12.12
N GLU A 129 -4.00 27.71 12.41
CA GLU A 129 -4.84 28.44 13.34
C GLU A 129 -5.51 29.62 12.66
N ILE A 130 -6.64 29.39 12.04
CA ILE A 130 -7.42 30.45 11.42
C ILE A 130 -8.78 30.60 12.11
N ASP A 131 -9.04 31.82 12.60
CA ASP A 131 -10.34 32.18 13.12
C ASP A 131 -11.29 32.51 11.97
N MET A 132 -12.34 31.71 11.81
CA MET A 132 -13.34 31.93 10.77
C MET A 132 -14.37 32.95 11.23
N PRO A 133 -14.60 34.01 10.46
CA PRO A 133 -15.58 35.02 10.83
C PRO A 133 -17.02 34.52 10.67
N GLY A 134 -17.97 35.23 11.26
CA GLY A 134 -19.39 34.96 11.03
C GLY A 134 -19.79 35.10 9.56
N ARG A 135 -20.79 34.34 9.10
CA ARG A 135 -21.21 34.23 7.69
C ARG A 135 -21.42 35.57 6.97
N ASN A 136 -21.89 36.60 7.69
CA ASN A 136 -22.21 37.92 7.12
C ASN A 136 -21.11 38.94 7.28
N GLN A 137 -20.03 38.63 7.99
CA GLN A 137 -18.87 39.49 8.18
C GLN A 137 -18.04 39.63 6.90
N PRO A 138 -17.19 40.65 6.76
CA PRO A 138 -16.24 40.74 5.67
C PRO A 138 -15.34 39.52 5.60
N CYS A 139 -15.00 39.08 4.37
CA CYS A 139 -14.12 37.95 4.19
C CYS A 139 -12.67 38.32 4.58
N PRO A 140 -11.96 37.52 5.37
CA PRO A 140 -10.59 37.81 5.80
C PRO A 140 -9.58 37.79 4.65
N CYS A 141 -9.94 37.23 3.46
CA CYS A 141 -9.06 37.24 2.29
C CYS A 141 -8.91 38.60 1.61
N GLY A 142 -9.49 39.63 2.13
CA GLY A 142 -9.38 41.00 1.55
C GLY A 142 -10.19 41.22 0.27
N SER A 143 -11.06 40.30 -0.15
CA SER A 143 -11.87 40.42 -1.38
C SER A 143 -12.96 41.48 -1.32
N GLY A 144 -13.23 42.06 -0.16
CA GLY A 144 -14.37 42.99 0.05
C GLY A 144 -15.75 42.32 0.08
N LYS A 145 -15.83 41.01 -0.17
CA LYS A 145 -17.10 40.26 -0.16
C LYS A 145 -17.43 39.75 1.25
N LYS A 146 -18.71 39.46 1.51
CA LYS A 146 -19.11 38.73 2.74
C LYS A 146 -18.52 37.32 2.74
N PHE A 147 -18.13 36.82 3.90
CA PHE A 147 -17.50 35.48 4.06
C PHE A 147 -18.31 34.38 3.38
N LYS A 148 -19.64 34.33 3.58
CA LYS A 148 -20.52 33.34 2.96
C LYS A 148 -20.52 33.34 1.42
N LYS A 149 -20.15 34.46 0.79
CA LYS A 149 -20.09 34.62 -0.68
C LYS A 149 -18.66 34.55 -1.23
N CYS A 150 -17.67 34.18 -0.40
CA CYS A 150 -16.27 34.15 -0.77
C CYS A 150 -15.57 32.88 -0.28
N CYS A 151 -15.04 32.87 0.94
CA CYS A 151 -14.25 31.76 1.45
C CYS A 151 -15.01 30.72 2.23
N LEU A 152 -16.26 30.96 2.65
CA LEU A 152 -17.04 29.96 3.39
C LEU A 152 -17.19 28.61 2.64
N PRO A 153 -17.40 28.57 1.30
CA PRO A 153 -17.50 27.30 0.58
C PRO A 153 -16.22 26.45 0.57
N VAL A 154 -15.07 27.08 0.87
CA VAL A 154 -13.75 26.42 0.92
C VAL A 154 -13.10 26.56 2.31
N ALA A 155 -13.91 26.82 3.33
CA ALA A 155 -13.40 27.12 4.67
C ALA A 155 -12.57 25.98 5.27
N ASP A 156 -12.96 24.72 4.98
CA ASP A 156 -12.24 23.56 5.47
C ASP A 156 -10.85 23.42 4.82
N SER A 157 -10.72 23.78 3.54
CA SER A 157 -9.43 23.80 2.84
C SER A 157 -8.51 24.95 3.28
N LEU A 158 -8.98 25.93 4.04
CA LEU A 158 -8.17 27.02 4.59
C LEU A 158 -7.49 26.65 5.92
N LYS A 159 -7.88 25.53 6.52
CA LYS A 159 -7.29 25.04 7.76
C LYS A 159 -6.26 23.99 7.45
N ALA A 160 -4.99 24.32 7.67
CA ALA A 160 -3.97 23.29 7.73
C ALA A 160 -4.15 22.46 9.02
N PRO A 161 -3.95 21.17 9.00
CA PRO A 161 -4.10 20.33 10.18
C PRO A 161 -3.08 20.70 11.25
N LYS A 162 -3.53 20.79 12.52
CA LYS A 162 -2.62 20.99 13.67
C LYS A 162 -1.78 19.74 13.95
N ASN A 163 -2.35 18.58 13.66
CA ASN A 163 -1.71 17.28 13.73
C ASN A 163 -1.93 16.60 12.38
N ALA A 164 -0.99 15.84 11.91
CA ALA A 164 -1.02 15.11 10.65
C ALA A 164 -2.30 14.29 10.38
N GLY A 165 -3.17 14.14 11.37
CA GLY A 165 -4.41 13.40 11.32
C GLY A 165 -5.58 13.97 10.54
N THR A 166 -5.48 15.14 9.84
CA THR A 166 -6.68 15.82 9.30
C THR A 166 -6.52 16.39 7.89
N LEU A 167 -5.56 15.97 7.09
CA LEU A 167 -5.49 16.35 5.68
C LEU A 167 -6.40 15.49 4.81
N ILE A 168 -7.32 16.14 4.16
CA ILE A 168 -8.35 15.49 3.37
C ILE A 168 -8.22 15.96 1.93
N LEU A 169 -7.60 15.13 1.10
CA LEU A 169 -8.07 14.99 -0.27
C LEU A 169 -9.07 13.81 -0.27
N GLY A 170 -10.31 14.07 0.17
CA GLY A 170 -11.39 13.10 0.20
C GLY A 170 -11.12 11.89 1.10
N ALA A 171 -11.37 12.03 2.39
CA ALA A 171 -11.51 10.98 3.40
C ALA A 171 -10.29 10.13 3.80
N GLY A 172 -9.68 10.45 4.88
CA GLY A 172 -9.28 9.43 5.89
C GLY A 172 -7.84 8.90 5.86
N HIS A 173 -7.09 8.95 4.79
CA HIS A 173 -5.81 8.22 4.71
C HIS A 173 -4.54 9.06 4.57
N TYR A 174 -4.61 10.29 4.08
CA TYR A 174 -3.49 11.24 4.24
C TYR A 174 -3.13 11.43 5.72
N ALA A 175 -4.14 11.37 6.57
CA ALA A 175 -3.98 11.36 8.00
C ALA A 175 -3.06 10.27 8.54
N TYR A 176 -3.10 9.08 7.95
CA TYR A 176 -2.27 7.96 8.38
C TYR A 176 -0.81 8.16 7.99
N TYR A 177 -0.55 8.58 6.76
CA TYR A 177 0.81 8.83 6.29
C TYR A 177 1.44 10.06 6.96
N ASP A 178 0.70 11.15 7.09
CA ASP A 178 1.18 12.32 7.82
C ASP A 178 1.37 12.03 9.32
N TYR A 179 0.52 11.18 9.90
CA TYR A 179 0.69 10.70 11.28
C TYR A 179 1.97 9.85 11.40
N LEU A 180 2.22 8.97 10.49
CA LEU A 180 3.46 8.19 10.45
C LEU A 180 4.69 9.09 10.29
N PHE A 181 4.66 10.10 9.42
CA PHE A 181 5.73 11.08 9.27
C PHE A 181 5.93 11.98 10.50
N THR A 182 4.88 12.28 11.29
CA THR A 182 5.01 13.08 12.53
C THR A 182 5.56 12.29 13.70
N LEU A 183 5.50 10.96 13.67
CA LEU A 183 6.08 10.09 14.70
C LEU A 183 7.59 9.86 14.51
N GLU A 184 8.25 10.57 13.57
CA GLU A 184 9.61 10.28 13.11
C GLU A 184 9.80 8.80 12.71
N PRO A 185 8.84 8.17 12.02
CA PRO A 185 9.08 6.84 11.53
C PRO A 185 10.11 6.93 10.43
N ASP A 186 10.87 5.87 10.28
CA ASP A 186 11.77 5.70 9.15
C ASP A 186 10.96 5.87 7.84
N ALA A 187 11.31 6.86 7.03
CA ALA A 187 10.63 7.14 5.77
C ALA A 187 10.64 5.90 4.85
N LEU A 188 11.67 5.06 4.97
CA LEU A 188 11.77 3.79 4.28
C LEU A 188 10.67 2.81 4.71
N LEU A 189 10.39 2.70 6.02
CA LEU A 189 9.34 1.81 6.53
C LEU A 189 7.98 2.18 5.93
N ILE A 190 7.64 3.46 5.91
CA ILE A 190 6.38 3.94 5.31
C ILE A 190 6.30 3.59 3.83
N GLN A 191 7.39 3.78 3.09
CA GLN A 191 7.46 3.46 1.67
C GLN A 191 7.29 1.94 1.43
N LEU A 192 7.86 1.09 2.30
CA LEU A 192 7.70 -0.36 2.23
C LEU A 192 6.26 -0.79 2.53
N GLU A 193 5.63 -0.22 3.56
CA GLU A 193 4.22 -0.47 3.88
C GLU A 193 3.30 -0.02 2.74
N ASN A 194 3.55 1.16 2.16
CA ASN A 194 2.81 1.65 1.00
C ASN A 194 2.94 0.70 -0.19
N SER A 195 4.14 0.23 -0.48
CA SER A 195 4.38 -0.70 -1.59
C SER A 195 3.69 -2.04 -1.36
N ALA A 196 3.64 -2.56 -0.12
CA ALA A 196 2.89 -3.76 0.22
C ALA A 196 1.38 -3.58 0.00
N HIS A 197 0.81 -2.43 0.39
CA HIS A 197 -0.60 -2.11 0.12
C HIS A 197 -0.89 -1.98 -1.39
N ILE A 198 0.03 -1.39 -2.15
CA ILE A 198 -0.10 -1.30 -3.61
C ILE A 198 -0.03 -2.70 -4.24
N ALA A 199 0.89 -3.55 -3.81
CA ALA A 199 1.00 -4.93 -4.28
C ALA A 199 -0.32 -5.70 -4.05
N LYS A 200 -0.88 -5.59 -2.85
CA LYS A 200 -2.17 -6.21 -2.52
C LYS A 200 -3.32 -5.67 -3.39
N TYR A 201 -3.38 -4.37 -3.61
CA TYR A 201 -4.37 -3.76 -4.51
C TYR A 201 -4.24 -4.30 -5.93
N LEU A 202 -3.02 -4.44 -6.46
CA LEU A 202 -2.75 -4.98 -7.79
C LEU A 202 -3.14 -6.46 -7.89
N GLU A 203 -2.91 -7.24 -6.83
CA GLU A 203 -3.37 -8.62 -6.71
C GLU A 203 -4.90 -8.71 -6.80
N GLU A 204 -5.64 -7.88 -6.05
CA GLU A 204 -7.10 -7.80 -6.08
C GLU A 204 -7.65 -7.36 -7.46
N LYS A 205 -6.85 -6.65 -8.27
CA LYS A 205 -7.16 -6.27 -9.65
C LYS A 205 -6.66 -7.25 -10.70
N GLU A 206 -6.20 -8.42 -10.27
CA GLU A 206 -5.63 -9.47 -11.14
C GLU A 206 -4.39 -9.01 -11.95
N CYS A 207 -3.76 -7.89 -11.56
CA CYS A 207 -2.51 -7.40 -12.14
C CYS A 207 -1.31 -8.00 -11.39
N LEU A 208 -1.16 -9.34 -11.49
CA LEU A 208 -0.19 -10.08 -10.67
C LEU A 208 1.26 -9.77 -11.01
N GLU A 209 1.57 -9.42 -12.27
CA GLU A 209 2.92 -8.97 -12.67
C GLU A 209 3.29 -7.64 -12.00
N GLY A 210 2.34 -6.71 -11.90
CA GLY A 210 2.53 -5.47 -11.16
C GLY A 210 2.74 -5.73 -9.67
N ALA A 211 1.96 -6.63 -9.07
CA ALA A 211 2.11 -7.00 -7.66
C ALA A 211 3.50 -7.62 -7.38
N GLU A 212 3.98 -8.52 -8.24
CA GLU A 212 5.32 -9.10 -8.15
C GLU A 212 6.42 -8.02 -8.16
N ILE A 213 6.31 -7.02 -9.05
CA ILE A 213 7.27 -5.92 -9.15
C ILE A 213 7.38 -5.17 -7.82
N TYR A 214 6.25 -4.79 -7.22
CA TYR A 214 6.25 -4.07 -5.93
C TYR A 214 6.81 -4.91 -4.79
N LEU A 215 6.46 -6.20 -4.73
CA LEU A 215 7.02 -7.09 -3.72
C LEU A 215 8.53 -7.27 -3.88
N GLN A 216 9.01 -7.38 -5.12
CA GLN A 216 10.45 -7.44 -5.40
C GLN A 216 11.16 -6.12 -5.05
N GLU A 217 10.54 -4.97 -5.35
CA GLU A 217 11.10 -3.67 -4.95
C GLU A 217 11.16 -3.52 -3.43
N ASN A 218 10.16 -4.01 -2.70
CA ASN A 218 10.19 -4.03 -1.24
C ASN A 218 11.37 -4.83 -0.72
N VAL A 219 11.60 -6.04 -1.24
CA VAL A 219 12.75 -6.87 -0.87
C VAL A 219 14.08 -6.16 -1.17
N ASN A 220 14.17 -5.50 -2.34
CA ASN A 220 15.41 -4.82 -2.75
C ASN A 220 15.72 -3.56 -1.91
N ARG A 221 14.69 -2.90 -1.39
CA ARG A 221 14.80 -1.64 -0.63
C ARG A 221 14.83 -1.86 0.87
N ALA A 222 14.35 -3.03 1.35
CA ALA A 222 14.28 -3.31 2.77
C ALA A 222 15.70 -3.39 3.39
N GLU A 223 15.90 -2.66 4.48
CA GLU A 223 17.05 -2.82 5.34
C GLU A 223 16.91 -4.11 6.16
N ARG A 224 18.02 -4.53 6.82
CA ARG A 224 18.11 -5.81 7.49
C ARG A 224 16.93 -6.13 8.41
N ASP A 225 16.44 -5.14 9.15
CA ASP A 225 15.35 -5.32 10.13
C ASP A 225 13.97 -5.51 9.47
N PHE A 226 13.80 -5.05 8.24
CA PHE A 226 12.54 -5.15 7.47
C PHE A 226 12.58 -6.19 6.35
N LEU A 227 13.76 -6.69 6.02
CA LEU A 227 13.96 -7.64 4.93
C LEU A 227 13.13 -8.91 5.14
N LYS A 228 13.08 -9.42 6.37
CA LYS A 228 12.32 -10.62 6.72
C LYS A 228 10.83 -10.42 6.44
N ASN A 229 10.25 -9.28 6.84
CA ASN A 229 8.84 -8.97 6.58
C ASN A 229 8.55 -8.85 5.08
N ALA A 230 9.40 -8.14 4.33
CA ALA A 230 9.24 -8.00 2.89
C ALA A 230 9.32 -9.36 2.15
N LEU A 231 10.20 -10.25 2.59
CA LEU A 231 10.31 -11.61 2.06
C LEU A 231 9.07 -12.46 2.41
N HIS A 232 8.53 -12.36 3.63
CA HIS A 232 7.29 -13.05 4.01
C HIS A 232 6.09 -12.56 3.19
N ASP A 233 5.94 -11.26 2.97
CA ASP A 233 4.86 -10.71 2.13
C ASP A 233 4.94 -11.30 0.71
N PHE A 234 6.16 -11.40 0.16
CA PHE A 234 6.39 -11.97 -1.16
C PHE A 234 6.14 -13.49 -1.18
N GLN A 235 6.58 -14.23 -0.16
CA GLN A 235 6.29 -15.65 -0.03
C GLN A 235 4.78 -15.92 0.01
N HIS A 236 4.03 -15.18 0.83
CA HIS A 236 2.58 -15.30 0.92
C HIS A 236 1.88 -15.01 -0.41
N PHE A 237 2.37 -14.06 -1.19
CA PHE A 237 1.90 -13.85 -2.55
C PHE A 237 2.13 -15.08 -3.42
N CYS A 238 3.32 -15.67 -3.38
CA CYS A 238 3.63 -16.88 -4.14
C CYS A 238 2.77 -18.07 -3.72
N LEU A 239 2.44 -18.24 -2.42
CA LEU A 239 1.55 -19.28 -1.92
C LEU A 239 0.12 -19.16 -2.48
N ARG A 240 -0.38 -17.92 -2.63
CA ARG A 240 -1.71 -17.68 -3.21
C ARG A 240 -1.75 -17.83 -4.74
N HIS A 241 -0.61 -17.75 -5.41
CA HIS A 241 -0.53 -17.75 -6.86
C HIS A 241 0.44 -18.81 -7.41
N PRO A 242 -0.04 -20.03 -7.71
CA PRO A 242 0.81 -21.18 -8.10
C PRO A 242 1.77 -20.92 -9.27
N ARG A 243 1.43 -20.01 -10.18
CA ARG A 243 2.32 -19.65 -11.31
C ARG A 243 3.66 -19.03 -10.85
N TYR A 244 3.73 -18.56 -9.61
CA TYR A 244 4.94 -18.00 -9.00
C TYR A 244 5.66 -19.00 -8.07
N ALA A 245 5.32 -20.29 -8.12
CA ALA A 245 5.90 -21.30 -7.23
C ALA A 245 7.44 -21.37 -7.32
N ALA A 246 8.02 -21.25 -8.52
CA ALA A 246 9.47 -21.20 -8.67
C ALA A 246 10.08 -19.99 -7.94
N ARG A 247 9.40 -18.85 -7.97
CA ARG A 247 9.78 -17.66 -7.22
C ARG A 247 9.63 -17.86 -5.72
N GLY A 248 8.58 -18.58 -5.30
CA GLY A 248 8.34 -18.99 -3.93
C GLY A 248 9.51 -19.79 -3.35
N VAL A 249 10.09 -20.72 -4.12
CA VAL A 249 11.30 -21.47 -3.71
C VAL A 249 12.45 -20.50 -3.41
N GLU A 250 12.77 -19.58 -4.36
CA GLU A 250 13.87 -18.61 -4.20
C GLU A 250 13.68 -17.69 -2.98
N ILE A 251 12.47 -17.22 -2.75
CA ILE A 251 12.15 -16.33 -1.62
C ILE A 251 12.25 -17.10 -0.30
N THR A 252 11.75 -18.33 -0.26
CA THR A 252 11.83 -19.16 0.95
C THR A 252 13.27 -19.53 1.30
N GLU A 253 14.13 -19.78 0.32
CA GLU A 253 15.56 -20.02 0.55
C GLU A 253 16.24 -18.79 1.18
N LYS A 254 15.91 -17.57 0.71
CA LYS A 254 16.39 -16.33 1.33
C LYS A 254 15.88 -16.14 2.76
N LEU A 255 14.63 -16.51 3.05
CA LEU A 255 14.08 -16.48 4.41
C LEU A 255 14.84 -17.44 5.34
N LEU A 256 15.18 -18.63 4.86
CA LEU A 256 15.93 -19.64 5.62
C LEU A 256 17.37 -19.21 5.93
N GLU A 257 17.96 -18.27 5.17
CA GLU A 257 19.26 -17.69 5.45
C GLU A 257 19.23 -16.65 6.59
N LEU A 258 18.03 -16.15 6.94
CA LEU A 258 17.85 -15.19 8.01
C LEU A 258 17.68 -15.88 9.37
N ASP A 259 17.94 -15.14 10.45
CA ASP A 259 17.73 -15.65 11.81
C ASP A 259 16.22 -15.90 12.03
N GLY A 260 15.91 -17.12 12.47
CA GLY A 260 14.55 -17.57 12.79
C GLY A 260 14.58 -18.71 13.82
N ASP A 261 13.46 -18.90 14.52
CA ASP A 261 13.33 -20.04 15.43
C ASP A 261 13.10 -21.36 14.65
N GLU A 262 13.23 -22.48 15.33
CA GLU A 262 13.13 -23.81 14.70
C GLU A 262 11.71 -24.09 14.16
N GLU A 263 10.64 -23.57 14.77
CA GLU A 263 9.28 -23.76 14.30
C GLU A 263 9.04 -23.00 12.99
N GLU A 264 9.51 -21.75 12.91
CA GLU A 264 9.48 -20.95 11.68
C GLU A 264 10.26 -21.66 10.56
N LYS A 265 11.46 -22.16 10.86
CA LYS A 265 12.29 -22.89 9.87
C LYS A 265 11.59 -24.14 9.34
N LYS A 266 10.92 -24.91 10.20
CA LYS A 266 10.13 -26.09 9.77
C LYS A 266 9.00 -25.68 8.85
N THR A 267 8.27 -24.59 9.19
CA THR A 267 7.19 -24.07 8.36
C THR A 267 7.72 -23.66 6.98
N LEU A 268 8.80 -22.88 6.93
CA LEU A 268 9.44 -22.46 5.69
C LEU A 268 9.91 -23.63 4.83
N LEU A 269 10.47 -24.67 5.45
CA LEU A 269 10.94 -25.86 4.74
C LEU A 269 9.75 -26.67 4.16
N CYS A 270 8.62 -26.77 4.87
CA CYS A 270 7.40 -27.36 4.33
C CYS A 270 6.84 -26.53 3.18
N ASP A 271 6.78 -25.19 3.31
CA ASP A 271 6.36 -24.31 2.23
C ASP A 271 7.26 -24.45 0.99
N LYS A 272 8.58 -24.59 1.18
CA LYS A 272 9.51 -24.88 0.09
C LYS A 272 9.17 -26.19 -0.62
N ALA A 273 8.85 -27.26 0.12
CA ALA A 273 8.47 -28.53 -0.46
C ALA A 273 7.18 -28.41 -1.30
N ASP A 274 6.18 -27.65 -0.82
CA ASP A 274 4.94 -27.40 -1.55
C ASP A 274 5.18 -26.55 -2.82
N PHE A 275 6.04 -25.53 -2.75
CA PHE A 275 6.48 -24.80 -3.94
C PHE A 275 7.23 -25.69 -4.95
N LEU A 276 8.10 -26.60 -4.47
CA LEU A 276 8.81 -27.56 -5.32
C LEU A 276 7.84 -28.51 -6.02
N HIS A 277 6.76 -28.94 -5.36
CA HIS A 277 5.69 -29.71 -6.00
C HIS A 277 5.13 -28.97 -7.20
N THR A 278 4.72 -27.73 -7.00
CA THR A 278 4.08 -26.91 -8.04
C THR A 278 5.05 -26.53 -9.18
N ALA A 279 6.31 -26.21 -8.83
CA ALA A 279 7.31 -25.71 -9.80
C ALA A 279 8.03 -26.83 -10.55
N MET A 280 8.32 -27.96 -9.88
CA MET A 280 9.24 -29.00 -10.38
C MET A 280 8.60 -30.41 -10.35
N GLY A 281 7.45 -30.56 -9.74
CA GLY A 281 6.70 -31.80 -9.67
C GLY A 281 6.87 -32.58 -8.36
N LEU A 282 6.01 -33.57 -8.21
CA LEU A 282 5.85 -34.33 -6.97
C LEU A 282 7.13 -34.98 -6.46
N GLN A 283 7.95 -35.51 -7.36
CA GLN A 283 9.16 -36.24 -6.94
C GLN A 283 10.08 -35.33 -6.13
N LYS A 284 10.26 -34.08 -6.54
CA LYS A 284 11.11 -33.09 -5.83
C LYS A 284 10.55 -32.72 -4.46
N ALA A 285 9.26 -32.55 -4.36
CA ALA A 285 8.60 -32.28 -3.10
C ALA A 285 8.75 -33.49 -2.12
N MET A 286 8.58 -34.71 -2.62
CA MET A 286 8.72 -35.89 -1.81
C MET A 286 10.16 -36.15 -1.33
N GLU A 287 11.16 -35.82 -2.16
CA GLU A 287 12.58 -35.83 -1.75
C GLU A 287 12.80 -34.83 -0.60
N GLU A 288 12.32 -33.59 -0.72
CA GLU A 288 12.43 -32.57 0.33
C GLU A 288 11.71 -33.00 1.62
N TYR A 289 10.48 -33.52 1.55
CA TYR A 289 9.79 -34.04 2.73
C TYR A 289 10.49 -35.24 3.36
N GLN A 290 11.14 -36.08 2.58
CA GLN A 290 11.92 -37.21 3.13
C GLN A 290 13.12 -36.70 3.93
N ASP A 291 13.87 -35.73 3.36
CA ASP A 291 15.01 -35.10 4.04
C ASP A 291 14.57 -34.41 5.34
N LEU A 292 13.39 -33.77 5.33
CA LEU A 292 12.83 -33.11 6.51
C LEU A 292 12.46 -34.12 7.61
N ILE A 293 11.83 -35.24 7.26
CA ILE A 293 11.46 -36.28 8.22
C ILE A 293 12.73 -36.95 8.81
N GLU A 294 13.79 -37.11 8.03
CA GLU A 294 15.06 -37.62 8.51
C GLU A 294 15.77 -36.63 9.47
N LYS A 295 15.67 -35.33 9.16
CA LYS A 295 16.24 -34.25 10.00
C LYS A 295 15.46 -34.04 11.30
N TYR A 296 14.12 -34.19 11.27
CA TYR A 296 13.22 -33.95 12.40
C TYR A 296 12.36 -35.20 12.65
N PRO A 297 12.98 -36.30 13.13
CA PRO A 297 12.27 -37.59 13.31
C PRO A 297 11.18 -37.45 14.36
N GLY A 298 9.97 -37.86 13.99
CA GLY A 298 8.79 -37.80 14.88
C GLY A 298 8.09 -36.46 14.95
N ASP A 299 8.50 -35.44 14.16
CA ASP A 299 7.77 -34.17 14.09
C ASP A 299 6.43 -34.33 13.37
N ASN A 300 5.34 -34.23 14.13
CA ASN A 300 3.99 -34.40 13.61
C ASN A 300 3.56 -33.30 12.64
N PHE A 301 4.08 -32.06 12.77
CA PHE A 301 3.75 -30.98 11.85
C PHE A 301 4.27 -31.27 10.43
N ILE A 302 5.53 -31.67 10.30
CA ILE A 302 6.12 -32.02 8.99
C ILE A 302 5.37 -33.21 8.36
N ARG A 303 5.04 -34.21 9.15
CA ARG A 303 4.30 -35.38 8.70
C ARG A 303 2.89 -35.02 8.24
N TYR A 304 2.20 -34.15 8.98
CA TYR A 304 0.88 -33.65 8.64
C TYR A 304 0.92 -32.82 7.32
N ARG A 305 1.88 -31.93 7.14
CA ARG A 305 2.06 -31.18 5.89
C ARG A 305 2.31 -32.11 4.68
N LYS A 306 3.09 -33.17 4.85
CA LYS A 306 3.27 -34.21 3.83
C LYS A 306 1.96 -34.94 3.51
N ALA A 307 1.16 -35.23 4.52
CA ALA A 307 -0.15 -35.90 4.32
C ALA A 307 -1.13 -34.98 3.57
N LEU A 308 -1.16 -33.68 3.88
CA LEU A 308 -1.94 -32.69 3.12
C LEU A 308 -1.56 -32.69 1.63
N LEU A 309 -0.26 -32.65 1.31
CA LEU A 309 0.19 -32.71 -0.08
C LEU A 309 -0.26 -34.01 -0.77
N LEU A 310 -0.21 -35.15 -0.07
CA LEU A 310 -0.64 -36.45 -0.60
C LEU A 310 -2.15 -36.51 -0.84
N ASP A 311 -2.94 -35.89 0.04
CA ASP A 311 -4.39 -35.73 -0.10
C ASP A 311 -4.73 -34.87 -1.34
N ASP A 312 -4.12 -33.67 -1.46
CA ASP A 312 -4.32 -32.77 -2.59
C ASP A 312 -4.07 -33.42 -3.97
N ILE A 313 -3.16 -34.39 -4.03
CA ILE A 313 -2.84 -35.11 -5.27
C ILE A 313 -3.58 -36.45 -5.42
N GLY A 314 -4.48 -36.76 -4.51
CA GLY A 314 -5.32 -37.97 -4.53
C GLY A 314 -4.58 -39.26 -4.14
N ARG A 315 -3.42 -39.20 -3.44
CA ARG A 315 -2.72 -40.37 -2.88
C ARG A 315 -3.24 -40.68 -1.49
N LEU A 316 -4.55 -40.95 -1.41
CA LEU A 316 -5.31 -41.04 -0.16
C LEU A 316 -4.80 -42.15 0.77
N ASP A 317 -4.45 -43.33 0.25
CA ASP A 317 -3.96 -44.41 1.08
C ASP A 317 -2.70 -44.02 1.89
N GLU A 318 -1.77 -43.34 1.24
CA GLU A 318 -0.53 -42.88 1.90
C GLU A 318 -0.78 -41.72 2.87
N ALA A 319 -1.72 -40.84 2.54
CA ALA A 319 -2.15 -39.77 3.45
C ALA A 319 -2.77 -40.36 4.71
N VAL A 320 -3.69 -41.32 4.57
CA VAL A 320 -4.34 -42.01 5.68
C VAL A 320 -3.34 -42.74 6.58
N ASP A 321 -2.36 -43.47 6.01
CA ASP A 321 -1.32 -44.14 6.77
C ASP A 321 -0.52 -43.15 7.65
N ILE A 322 -0.13 -42.01 7.10
CA ILE A 322 0.60 -40.97 7.84
C ILE A 322 -0.28 -40.39 8.93
N LEU A 323 -1.51 -39.96 8.60
CA LEU A 323 -2.43 -39.31 9.53
C LEU A 323 -2.80 -40.25 10.68
N SER A 324 -3.09 -41.52 10.38
CA SER A 324 -3.38 -42.54 11.41
C SER A 324 -2.22 -42.68 12.39
N SER A 325 -0.99 -42.72 11.87
CA SER A 325 0.20 -42.81 12.73
C SER A 325 0.45 -41.53 13.56
N ILE A 326 0.00 -40.37 13.11
CA ILE A 326 0.03 -39.13 13.90
C ILE A 326 -0.97 -39.21 15.05
N VAL A 327 -2.20 -39.65 14.75
CA VAL A 327 -3.27 -39.80 15.75
C VAL A 327 -2.90 -40.81 16.83
N GLU A 328 -2.24 -41.91 16.48
CA GLU A 328 -1.78 -42.94 17.43
C GLU A 328 -0.61 -42.49 18.30
N SER A 329 0.10 -41.40 17.94
CA SER A 329 1.35 -40.98 18.59
C SER A 329 1.19 -40.13 19.84
N GLY A 330 -0.03 -39.66 20.19
CA GLY A 330 -0.17 -38.76 21.32
C GLY A 330 -1.59 -38.44 21.77
N ASP A 331 -1.72 -37.51 22.71
CA ASP A 331 -2.99 -37.08 23.33
C ASP A 331 -3.50 -35.79 22.65
N GLU A 332 -4.78 -35.81 22.26
CA GLU A 332 -5.46 -34.72 21.58
C GLU A 332 -5.49 -33.38 22.37
N GLU A 333 -5.52 -33.50 23.70
CA GLU A 333 -5.63 -32.30 24.55
C GLU A 333 -4.35 -31.46 24.54
N GLU A 334 -3.19 -32.01 24.14
CA GLU A 334 -1.89 -31.36 24.18
C GLU A 334 -1.34 -30.95 22.79
N ASP A 335 -1.85 -31.58 21.70
CA ASP A 335 -1.31 -31.32 20.35
C ASP A 335 -2.38 -30.98 19.31
N LYS A 336 -2.43 -29.74 18.87
CA LYS A 336 -3.34 -29.26 17.81
C LYS A 336 -3.17 -30.01 16.49
N ILE A 337 -2.00 -30.53 16.19
CA ILE A 337 -1.73 -31.28 14.95
C ILE A 337 -2.49 -32.61 14.95
N ILE A 338 -2.62 -33.23 16.10
CA ILE A 338 -3.41 -34.48 16.24
C ILE A 338 -4.89 -34.20 15.96
N SER A 339 -5.43 -33.08 16.46
CA SER A 339 -6.81 -32.66 16.13
C SER A 339 -6.98 -32.45 14.63
N TRP A 340 -6.09 -31.70 13.99
CA TRP A 340 -6.14 -31.48 12.54
C TRP A 340 -6.01 -32.77 11.73
N ALA A 341 -5.17 -33.72 12.17
CA ALA A 341 -5.01 -35.01 11.52
C ALA A 341 -6.29 -35.85 11.59
N LYS A 342 -7.05 -35.82 12.71
CA LYS A 342 -8.35 -36.46 12.84
C LYS A 342 -9.41 -35.82 11.93
N ASP A 343 -9.51 -34.50 11.94
CA ASP A 343 -10.45 -33.79 11.09
C ASP A 343 -10.23 -34.13 9.60
N LEU A 344 -8.98 -34.22 9.17
CA LEU A 344 -8.63 -34.58 7.80
C LEU A 344 -8.93 -36.04 7.50
N LEU A 345 -8.66 -36.97 8.44
CA LEU A 345 -9.03 -38.38 8.28
C LEU A 345 -10.55 -38.60 8.14
N GLU A 346 -11.34 -37.86 8.92
CA GLU A 346 -12.81 -37.88 8.79
C GLU A 346 -13.24 -37.39 7.41
N SER A 347 -12.67 -36.26 6.94
CA SER A 347 -12.96 -35.70 5.62
C SER A 347 -12.65 -36.69 4.49
N ILE A 348 -11.47 -37.35 4.51
CA ILE A 348 -11.08 -38.35 3.50
C ILE A 348 -12.01 -39.59 3.53
N SER A 349 -12.54 -39.94 4.71
CA SER A 349 -13.40 -41.11 4.87
C SER A 349 -14.84 -40.88 4.36
N GLU A 350 -15.24 -39.61 4.18
CA GLU A 350 -16.58 -39.25 3.68
C GLU A 350 -16.61 -39.10 2.14
N GLU A 351 -15.47 -39.03 1.46
CA GLU A 351 -15.34 -39.04 -0.01
C GLU A 351 -15.31 -40.45 -0.60
#